data_e329b7e7e83fb3edea41bc468f42db74
#
_entry.id   e329b7e7e83fb3edea41bc468f42db74
#
_cell.length_a   1.000
_cell.length_b   1.000
_cell.length_c   1.000
_cell.angle_alpha   90.00
_cell.angle_beta   90.00
_cell.angle_gamma   90.00
#
_symmetry.space_group_name_H-M   'P 1'
#
loop_
_entity.id
_entity.type
_entity.pdbx_description
1 polymer ?
#
loop_
_entity_poly.entity_id
_entity_poly.type
_entity_poly.pdbx_seq_one_letter_code
_entity_poly.pdbx_strand_id
1 'polypeptide(L)'
;MNIQQRYRANIKWPVSVKCHERSIEGVTLKLSPYGAYIRCASPPRLYEILNMSLSIPDSDRSIEATVEVVFSNKYGPDDRVTPRGMGVRFLDISEKDRQIIAKQILEYLQSNNDNVDPKKLRGLQTLIVDQSEGEKEVA
;
A
#
# COMPACT_ATOMS: atom_id res chain seq x y z
N MET A 1 -2.24 -0.86 18.58
CA MET A 1 -2.03 -1.45 17.26
C MET A 1 -2.21 -0.39 16.19
N ASN A 2 -1.26 -0.28 15.27
CA ASN A 2 -1.33 0.68 14.19
C ASN A 2 -2.44 0.27 13.21
N ILE A 3 -3.24 1.25 12.78
CA ILE A 3 -4.29 1.03 11.77
C ILE A 3 -3.73 0.41 10.51
N GLN A 4 -2.51 0.78 10.11
CA GLN A 4 -1.85 0.24 8.92
C GLN A 4 -1.67 -1.28 8.98
N GLN A 5 -1.44 -1.84 10.15
CA GLN A 5 -1.30 -3.29 10.33
C GLN A 5 -2.63 -4.01 10.24
N ARG A 6 -3.72 -3.36 10.61
CA ARG A 6 -5.06 -3.95 10.64
C ARG A 6 -5.57 -4.36 9.26
N TYR A 7 -5.21 -3.60 8.23
CA TYR A 7 -5.76 -3.75 6.89
C TYR A 7 -4.70 -4.20 5.88
N ARG A 8 -3.62 -4.81 6.35
CA ARG A 8 -2.55 -5.29 5.47
C ARG A 8 -2.92 -6.60 4.83
N ALA A 9 -2.60 -6.72 3.54
CA ALA A 9 -2.77 -7.95 2.77
C ALA A 9 -1.49 -8.23 1.98
N ASN A 10 -1.22 -9.50 1.73
CA ASN A 10 -0.04 -9.93 0.97
C ASN A 10 -0.31 -9.79 -0.54
N ILE A 11 -0.42 -8.56 -0.98
CA ILE A 11 -0.71 -8.21 -2.38
C ILE A 11 0.56 -7.68 -3.02
N LYS A 12 0.92 -8.22 -4.18
CA LYS A 12 2.14 -7.88 -4.90
C LYS A 12 1.82 -7.06 -6.14
N TRP A 13 2.11 -5.77 -6.07
CA TRP A 13 1.97 -4.85 -7.20
C TRP A 13 3.32 -4.24 -7.53
N PRO A 14 3.65 -4.08 -8.83
CA PRO A 14 4.87 -3.37 -9.22
C PRO A 14 4.84 -1.91 -8.75
N VAL A 15 5.99 -1.43 -8.31
CA VAL A 15 6.14 -0.08 -7.78
C VAL A 15 7.34 0.59 -8.43
N SER A 16 7.20 1.87 -8.75
CA SER A 16 8.29 2.72 -9.16
C SER A 16 8.33 3.94 -8.24
N VAL A 17 9.51 4.24 -7.70
CA VAL A 17 9.70 5.35 -6.77
C VAL A 17 10.76 6.27 -7.34
N LYS A 18 10.44 7.56 -7.43
CA LYS A 18 11.40 8.56 -7.84
C LYS A 18 12.13 9.11 -6.62
N CYS A 19 13.45 8.96 -6.63
CA CYS A 19 14.32 9.37 -5.54
C CYS A 19 15.47 10.18 -6.13
N HIS A 20 15.39 11.50 -6.06
CA HIS A 20 16.37 12.43 -6.64
C HIS A 20 16.54 12.18 -8.13
N GLU A 21 17.73 11.78 -8.57
CA GLU A 21 18.03 11.56 -9.98
C GLU A 21 17.86 10.13 -10.44
N ARG A 22 17.44 9.24 -9.53
CA ARG A 22 17.30 7.81 -9.86
C ARG A 22 15.87 7.33 -9.62
N SER A 23 15.54 6.26 -10.30
CA SER A 23 14.27 5.57 -10.11
C SER A 23 14.53 4.24 -9.41
N ILE A 24 13.72 3.91 -8.42
CA ILE A 24 13.81 2.65 -7.69
C ILE A 24 12.60 1.80 -8.08
N GLU A 25 12.89 0.64 -8.63
CA GLU A 25 11.84 -0.33 -8.96
C GLU A 25 11.70 -1.34 -7.85
N GLY A 26 10.48 -1.75 -7.58
CA GLY A 26 10.21 -2.73 -6.55
C GLY A 26 8.85 -3.37 -6.72
N VAL A 27 8.47 -4.12 -5.71
CA VAL A 27 7.16 -4.78 -5.66
C VAL A 27 6.65 -4.70 -4.24
N THR A 28 5.35 -4.45 -4.07
CA THR A 28 4.77 -4.52 -2.74
C THR A 28 4.75 -5.97 -2.27
N LEU A 29 5.09 -6.20 -1.01
CA LEU A 29 4.89 -7.49 -0.36
C LEU A 29 3.66 -7.45 0.53
N LYS A 30 3.36 -6.29 1.08
CA LYS A 30 2.17 -6.05 1.88
C LYS A 30 1.60 -4.70 1.49
N LEU A 31 0.28 -4.62 1.39
CA LEU A 31 -0.41 -3.42 0.97
C LEU A 31 -1.58 -3.14 1.92
N SER A 32 -1.77 -1.87 2.27
CA SER A 32 -2.92 -1.39 3.03
C SER A 32 -3.39 -0.07 2.43
N PRO A 33 -4.59 0.42 2.81
CA PRO A 33 -5.04 1.75 2.36
C PRO A 33 -4.16 2.90 2.87
N TYR A 34 -3.29 2.65 3.84
CA TYR A 34 -2.50 3.69 4.49
C TYR A 34 -1.00 3.57 4.22
N GLY A 35 -0.56 2.49 3.62
CA GLY A 35 0.86 2.30 3.33
C GLY A 35 1.17 0.94 2.75
N ALA A 36 2.47 0.66 2.62
CA ALA A 36 2.92 -0.59 2.01
C ALA A 36 4.31 -0.97 2.51
N TYR A 37 4.63 -2.26 2.43
CA TYR A 37 6.01 -2.73 2.50
C TYR A 37 6.45 -3.10 1.10
N ILE A 38 7.56 -2.53 0.65
CA ILE A 38 8.04 -2.65 -0.72
C ILE A 38 9.39 -3.34 -0.71
N ARG A 39 9.49 -4.44 -1.45
CA ARG A 39 10.78 -5.10 -1.69
C ARG A 39 11.51 -4.36 -2.79
N CYS A 40 12.72 -3.90 -2.50
CA CYS A 40 13.60 -3.25 -3.47
C CYS A 40 15.05 -3.44 -3.06
N ALA A 41 15.95 -3.38 -4.04
CA ALA A 41 17.37 -3.67 -3.82
C ALA A 41 18.08 -2.60 -3.02
N SER A 42 17.72 -1.34 -3.24
CA SER A 42 18.39 -0.19 -2.62
C SER A 42 17.38 0.78 -2.05
N PRO A 43 16.79 0.47 -0.88
CA PRO A 43 15.78 1.36 -0.31
C PRO A 43 16.36 2.72 0.06
N PRO A 44 15.56 3.79 -0.04
CA PRO A 44 15.94 5.12 0.40
C PRO A 44 16.13 5.19 1.91
N ARG A 45 16.59 6.35 2.35
CA ARG A 45 16.80 6.60 3.77
C ARG A 45 15.48 6.72 4.52
N LEU A 46 15.54 6.41 5.81
CA LEU A 46 14.43 6.62 6.71
C LEU A 46 13.99 8.08 6.69
N TYR A 47 12.69 8.30 6.72
CA TYR A 47 12.03 9.62 6.73
C TYR A 47 12.10 10.41 5.41
N GLU A 48 12.67 9.85 4.35
CA GLU A 48 12.57 10.51 3.04
C GLU A 48 11.12 10.54 2.56
N ILE A 49 10.77 11.63 1.89
CA ILE A 49 9.46 11.82 1.28
C ILE A 49 9.64 11.69 -0.23
N LEU A 50 8.87 10.80 -0.84
CA LEU A 50 9.08 10.39 -2.22
C LEU A 50 7.76 10.30 -2.97
N ASN A 51 7.84 10.42 -4.28
CA ASN A 51 6.70 10.17 -5.16
C ASN A 51 6.75 8.72 -5.63
N MET A 52 5.63 8.02 -5.47
CA MET A 52 5.53 6.60 -5.76
C MET A 52 4.39 6.34 -6.73
N SER A 53 4.64 5.44 -7.67
CA SER A 53 3.64 4.95 -8.60
C SER A 53 3.44 3.46 -8.38
N LEU A 54 2.19 3.06 -8.13
CA LEU A 54 1.78 1.67 -7.97
C LEU A 54 1.05 1.25 -9.24
N SER A 55 1.53 0.21 -9.90
CA SER A 55 0.88 -0.31 -11.11
C SER A 55 -0.18 -1.33 -10.73
N ILE A 56 -1.41 -1.09 -11.15
CA ILE A 56 -2.50 -2.03 -10.90
C ILE A 56 -2.40 -3.16 -11.92
N PRO A 57 -2.21 -4.43 -11.49
CA PRO A 57 -2.10 -5.54 -12.43
C PRO A 57 -3.34 -5.68 -13.32
N ASP A 58 -3.12 -6.11 -14.54
CA ASP A 58 -4.17 -6.31 -15.54
C ASP A 58 -4.95 -5.04 -15.89
N SER A 59 -4.29 -3.89 -15.72
CA SER A 59 -4.89 -2.58 -15.98
C SER A 59 -3.81 -1.63 -16.47
N ASP A 60 -4.21 -0.65 -17.26
CA ASP A 60 -3.32 0.45 -17.67
C ASP A 60 -3.24 1.56 -16.62
N ARG A 61 -3.95 1.39 -15.52
CA ARG A 61 -4.03 2.40 -14.47
C ARG A 61 -2.91 2.24 -13.46
N SER A 62 -2.47 3.36 -12.92
CA SER A 62 -1.54 3.39 -11.81
C SER A 62 -2.07 4.33 -10.73
N ILE A 63 -1.61 4.09 -9.50
CA ILE A 63 -1.93 4.93 -8.36
C ILE A 63 -0.70 5.75 -8.03
N GLU A 64 -0.86 7.07 -8.01
CA GLU A 64 0.21 7.99 -7.66
C GLU A 64 0.03 8.44 -6.22
N ALA A 65 1.10 8.39 -5.44
CA ALA A 65 1.06 8.78 -4.03
C ALA A 65 2.35 9.43 -3.61
N THR A 66 2.26 10.36 -2.66
CA THR A 66 3.41 10.87 -1.93
C THR A 66 3.54 10.03 -0.67
N VAL A 67 4.73 9.50 -0.42
CA VAL A 67 4.96 8.58 0.68
C VAL A 67 6.14 9.03 1.53
N GLU A 68 6.13 8.59 2.78
CA GLU A 68 7.26 8.77 3.70
C GLU A 68 7.81 7.38 4.06
N VAL A 69 9.14 7.24 4.02
CA VAL A 69 9.81 6.02 4.42
C VAL A 69 9.82 5.94 5.94
N VAL A 70 9.10 4.98 6.50
CA VAL A 70 9.01 4.81 7.96
C VAL A 70 9.80 3.62 8.47
N PHE A 71 10.30 2.79 7.58
CA PHE A 71 11.18 1.67 7.88
C PHE A 71 12.08 1.43 6.67
N SER A 72 13.36 1.14 6.90
CA SER A 72 14.29 0.88 5.81
C SER A 72 15.24 -0.26 6.19
N ASN A 73 15.20 -1.34 5.41
CA ASN A 73 16.12 -2.46 5.55
C ASN A 73 17.13 -2.41 4.42
N LYS A 74 18.11 -1.52 4.56
CA LYS A 74 19.14 -1.30 3.54
C LYS A 74 20.34 -2.21 3.73
N TYR A 75 20.71 -2.47 4.97
CA TYR A 75 21.94 -3.21 5.32
C TYR A 75 21.69 -4.47 6.13
N GLY A 76 20.46 -4.73 6.52
CA GLY A 76 20.10 -5.89 7.30
C GLY A 76 20.00 -7.15 6.46
N PRO A 77 19.58 -8.26 7.08
CA PRO A 77 19.38 -9.50 6.34
C PRO A 77 18.34 -9.33 5.24
N ASP A 78 18.48 -10.15 4.20
CA ASP A 78 17.50 -10.18 3.12
C ASP A 78 16.97 -11.60 3.03
N ASP A 79 16.01 -11.90 3.88
CA ASP A 79 15.41 -13.22 3.97
C ASP A 79 13.87 -13.12 3.93
N ARG A 80 13.21 -14.26 4.15
CA ARG A 80 11.75 -14.31 4.09
C ARG A 80 11.09 -13.53 5.22
N VAL A 81 11.73 -13.47 6.38
CA VAL A 81 11.19 -12.78 7.55
C VAL A 81 11.44 -11.29 7.48
N THR A 82 12.61 -10.90 7.01
CA THR A 82 13.02 -9.49 6.90
C THR A 82 13.56 -9.22 5.49
N PRO A 83 12.66 -9.14 4.50
CA PRO A 83 13.10 -8.88 3.12
C PRO A 83 13.72 -7.49 2.99
N ARG A 84 14.72 -7.37 2.10
CA ARG A 84 15.32 -6.07 1.81
C ARG A 84 14.28 -5.18 1.16
N GLY A 85 14.14 -3.97 1.71
CA GLY A 85 13.14 -3.05 1.22
C GLY A 85 12.81 -1.99 2.23
N MET A 86 11.64 -1.40 2.06
CA MET A 86 11.19 -0.30 2.90
C MET A 86 9.71 -0.39 3.23
N GLY A 87 9.35 0.09 4.41
CA GLY A 87 7.98 0.36 4.75
C GLY A 87 7.68 1.83 4.50
N VAL A 88 6.58 2.12 3.85
CA VAL A 88 6.16 3.49 3.56
C VAL A 88 4.75 3.73 4.06
N ARG A 89 4.47 4.98 4.46
CA ARG A 89 3.10 5.42 4.71
C ARG A 89 2.70 6.44 3.66
N PHE A 90 1.44 6.41 3.27
CA PHE A 90 0.92 7.37 2.32
C PHE A 90 0.69 8.70 3.03
N LEU A 91 1.37 9.76 2.55
CA LEU A 91 1.13 11.12 3.03
C LEU A 91 0.02 11.79 2.23
N ASP A 92 0.02 11.55 0.94
CA ASP A 92 -0.96 12.12 0.03
C ASP A 92 -1.34 11.09 -1.02
N ILE A 93 -2.61 10.73 -1.05
CA ILE A 93 -3.19 9.81 -2.00
C ILE A 93 -4.65 10.24 -2.20
N SER A 94 -5.16 10.16 -3.41
CA SER A 94 -6.55 10.52 -3.64
C SER A 94 -7.49 9.54 -2.94
N GLU A 95 -8.63 10.03 -2.48
CA GLU A 95 -9.62 9.17 -1.83
C GLU A 95 -10.10 8.06 -2.76
N LYS A 96 -10.22 8.36 -4.04
CA LYS A 96 -10.60 7.39 -5.04
C LYS A 96 -9.56 6.26 -5.14
N ASP A 97 -8.28 6.58 -5.13
CA ASP A 97 -7.21 5.59 -5.20
C ASP A 97 -7.12 4.77 -3.91
N ARG A 98 -7.31 5.42 -2.76
CA ARG A 98 -7.37 4.71 -1.49
C ARG A 98 -8.52 3.70 -1.47
N GLN A 99 -9.65 4.07 -2.03
CA GLN A 99 -10.81 3.20 -2.15
C GLN A 99 -10.51 1.98 -3.05
N ILE A 100 -9.77 2.19 -4.14
CA ILE A 100 -9.35 1.10 -5.02
C ILE A 100 -8.50 0.09 -4.24
N ILE A 101 -7.54 0.58 -3.46
CA ILE A 101 -6.71 -0.29 -2.63
C ILE A 101 -7.57 -1.06 -1.62
N ALA A 102 -8.48 -0.37 -0.94
CA ALA A 102 -9.36 -1.01 0.05
C ALA A 102 -10.20 -2.13 -0.58
N LYS A 103 -10.71 -1.90 -1.77
CA LYS A 103 -11.49 -2.90 -2.51
C LYS A 103 -10.65 -4.13 -2.85
N GLN A 104 -9.43 -3.93 -3.32
CA GLN A 104 -8.54 -5.01 -3.68
C GLN A 104 -8.17 -5.86 -2.46
N ILE A 105 -7.95 -5.20 -1.32
CA ILE A 105 -7.67 -5.90 -0.07
C ILE A 105 -8.87 -6.72 0.38
N LEU A 106 -10.06 -6.14 0.30
CA LEU A 106 -11.30 -6.83 0.66
C LEU A 106 -11.49 -8.09 -0.19
N GLU A 107 -11.32 -7.98 -1.50
CA GLU A 107 -11.43 -9.10 -2.42
C GLU A 107 -10.39 -10.19 -2.11
N TYR A 108 -9.15 -9.78 -1.83
CA TYR A 108 -8.08 -10.69 -1.47
C TYR A 108 -8.42 -11.48 -0.20
N LEU A 109 -8.89 -10.79 0.84
CA LEU A 109 -9.22 -11.41 2.11
C LEU A 109 -10.40 -12.38 1.97
N GLN A 110 -11.39 -12.03 1.17
CA GLN A 110 -12.55 -12.89 0.94
C GLN A 110 -12.19 -14.13 0.12
N SER A 111 -11.25 -14.01 -0.81
CA SER A 111 -10.87 -15.12 -1.69
C SER A 111 -9.88 -16.09 -1.06
N ASN A 112 -9.03 -15.61 -0.15
CA ASN A 112 -7.87 -16.38 0.30
C ASN A 112 -7.92 -16.82 1.75
N ASN A 113 -8.98 -16.50 2.50
CA ASN A 113 -8.96 -16.81 3.91
C ASN A 113 -10.36 -16.97 4.49
N ASP A 114 -10.67 -18.19 4.94
CA ASP A 114 -11.94 -18.50 5.61
C ASP A 114 -11.99 -17.95 7.04
N ASN A 115 -10.85 -17.51 7.59
CA ASN A 115 -10.74 -17.07 8.97
C ASN A 115 -10.47 -15.56 9.09
N VAL A 116 -11.01 -14.78 8.17
CA VAL A 116 -10.84 -13.33 8.21
C VAL A 116 -11.65 -12.75 9.38
N ASP A 117 -11.00 -11.90 10.17
CA ASP A 117 -11.64 -11.19 11.27
C ASP A 117 -12.81 -10.35 10.74
N PRO A 118 -14.05 -10.57 11.23
CA PRO A 118 -15.21 -9.80 10.78
C PRO A 118 -15.05 -8.29 10.99
N LYS A 119 -14.34 -7.88 12.02
CA LYS A 119 -14.07 -6.46 12.27
C LYS A 119 -13.22 -5.84 11.19
N LYS A 120 -12.24 -6.61 10.68
CA LYS A 120 -11.37 -6.17 9.60
C LYS A 120 -12.15 -5.98 8.30
N LEU A 121 -13.01 -6.93 7.96
CA LEU A 121 -13.89 -6.81 6.79
C LEU A 121 -14.82 -5.62 6.91
N ARG A 122 -15.41 -5.44 8.07
CA ARG A 122 -16.34 -4.35 8.32
C ARG A 122 -15.66 -2.98 8.19
N GLY A 123 -14.44 -2.87 8.70
CA GLY A 123 -13.66 -1.64 8.59
C GLY A 123 -13.37 -1.28 7.14
N LEU A 124 -13.00 -2.26 6.31
CA LEU A 124 -12.75 -2.04 4.89
C LEU A 124 -14.03 -1.65 4.14
N GLN A 125 -15.13 -2.35 4.44
CA GLN A 125 -16.42 -2.05 3.83
C GLN A 125 -16.88 -0.64 4.18
N THR A 126 -16.73 -0.23 5.43
CA THR A 126 -17.09 1.12 5.87
C THR A 126 -16.26 2.17 5.13
N LEU A 127 -14.97 1.94 4.97
CA LEU A 127 -14.10 2.86 4.25
C LEU A 127 -14.57 3.06 2.80
N ILE A 128 -14.98 2.00 2.13
CA ILE A 128 -15.47 2.05 0.75
C ILE A 128 -16.81 2.78 0.67
N VAL A 129 -17.74 2.45 1.55
CA VAL A 129 -19.10 3.02 1.57
C VAL A 129 -19.07 4.50 1.90
N ASP A 130 -18.29 4.90 2.92
CA ASP A 130 -18.22 6.30 3.33
C ASP A 130 -17.73 7.20 2.20
N GLN A 131 -16.76 6.74 1.43
CA GLN A 131 -16.27 7.50 0.29
C GLN A 131 -17.31 7.60 -0.82
N SER A 132 -18.05 6.54 -1.07
CA SER A 132 -19.13 6.53 -2.07
C SER A 132 -20.24 7.49 -1.68
N GLU A 133 -20.62 7.53 -0.41
CA GLU A 133 -21.63 8.46 0.09
C GLU A 133 -21.16 9.91 -0.04
N GLY A 134 -19.91 10.18 0.29
CA GLY A 134 -19.34 11.51 0.13
C GLY A 134 -19.36 11.98 -1.32
N GLU A 135 -19.07 11.11 -2.27
CA GLU A 135 -19.13 11.43 -3.68
C GLU A 135 -20.55 11.75 -4.13
N LYS A 136 -21.54 11.02 -3.63
CA LYS A 136 -22.95 11.26 -3.95
C LYS A 136 -23.43 12.61 -3.42
N GLU A 137 -22.99 13.03 -2.26
CA GLU A 137 -23.36 14.31 -1.69
C GLU A 137 -22.78 15.48 -2.47
N VAL A 138 -21.61 15.32 -3.05
CA VAL A 138 -20.95 16.34 -3.85
C VAL A 138 -21.54 16.43 -5.25
N ALA A 139 -22.09 15.36 -5.73
CA ALA A 139 -22.71 15.31 -7.05
C ALA A 139 -24.11 15.89 -6.98
#